data_3885ac8c7d954d0b437727add28dde7c
#
_entry.id   3885ac8c7d954d0b437727add28dde7c
#
_cell.length_a   1.000
_cell.length_b   1.000
_cell.length_c   1.000
_cell.angle_alpha   90.00
_cell.angle_beta   90.00
_cell.angle_gamma   90.00
#
_symmetry.space_group_name_H-M   'P 1'
#
loop_
_entity.id
_entity.type
_entity.pdbx_description
1 polymer ?
#
loop_
_entity_poly.entity_id
_entity_poly.type
_entity_poly.pdbx_seq_one_letter_code
_entity_poly.pdbx_strand_id
1 'polypeptide(L)'
;MDRSHVDKVHRAVSDHRRRILLRYLRQRPGETVSLETAIDVVADSETDPPDKHSVAIDLYHKHLPVLTDAGLITFDSERLTIRYDPRDDDPLTVGDDSRLEQVPTSSE
;
A
#
# COMPACT_ATOMS: atom_id res chain seq x y z
N MET A 1 7.37 7.21 -19.00
CA MET A 1 6.52 7.23 -17.81
C MET A 1 6.05 8.63 -17.50
N ASP A 2 4.84 8.75 -17.10
CA ASP A 2 4.26 10.03 -16.79
C ASP A 2 4.83 10.57 -15.47
N ARG A 3 5.35 11.78 -15.51
CA ARG A 3 5.90 12.40 -14.33
C ARG A 3 4.86 12.56 -13.23
N SER A 4 3.63 12.86 -13.64
CA SER A 4 2.54 13.02 -12.70
C SER A 4 2.29 11.72 -11.91
N HIS A 5 2.40 10.58 -12.59
CA HIS A 5 2.25 9.29 -11.92
C HIS A 5 3.37 9.08 -10.89
N VAL A 6 4.59 9.41 -11.26
CA VAL A 6 5.72 9.26 -10.35
C VAL A 6 5.52 10.14 -9.11
N ASP A 7 5.06 11.37 -9.31
CA ASP A 7 4.82 12.27 -8.20
C ASP A 7 3.75 11.74 -7.27
N LYS A 8 2.70 11.15 -7.82
CA LYS A 8 1.64 10.58 -7.00
C LYS A 8 2.13 9.40 -6.17
N VAL A 9 2.96 8.57 -6.76
CA VAL A 9 3.53 7.45 -6.03
C VAL A 9 4.43 7.93 -4.91
N HIS A 10 5.28 8.91 -5.19
CA HIS A 10 6.15 9.44 -4.16
C HIS A 10 5.36 10.03 -3.00
N ARG A 11 4.29 10.73 -3.30
CA ARG A 11 3.43 11.28 -2.28
C ARG A 11 2.79 10.18 -1.45
N ALA A 12 2.32 9.14 -2.14
CA ALA A 12 1.64 8.04 -1.47
C ALA A 12 2.56 7.35 -0.47
N VAL A 13 3.84 7.17 -0.81
CA VAL A 13 4.75 6.45 0.07
C VAL A 13 5.45 7.34 1.08
N SER A 14 5.11 8.61 1.14
CA SER A 14 5.77 9.52 2.06
C SER A 14 5.17 9.50 3.47
N ASP A 15 4.03 8.88 3.64
CA ASP A 15 3.34 8.84 4.92
C ASP A 15 3.56 7.49 5.60
N HIS A 16 3.85 7.53 6.90
CA HIS A 16 4.17 6.32 7.66
C HIS A 16 3.04 5.30 7.64
N ARG A 17 1.80 5.74 7.85
CA ARG A 17 0.68 4.81 7.87
C ARG A 17 0.47 4.17 6.52
N ARG A 18 0.63 4.93 5.45
CA ARG A 18 0.49 4.37 4.11
C ARG A 18 1.57 3.36 3.83
N ARG A 19 2.81 3.61 4.30
CA ARG A 19 3.89 2.65 4.11
C ARG A 19 3.62 1.35 4.86
N ILE A 20 3.08 1.43 6.07
CA ILE A 20 2.75 0.25 6.84
C ILE A 20 1.70 -0.59 6.11
N LEU A 21 0.65 0.06 5.62
CA LEU A 21 -0.40 -0.63 4.92
C LEU A 21 0.12 -1.26 3.63
N LEU A 22 0.91 -0.52 2.86
CA LEU A 22 1.47 -1.04 1.62
C LEU A 22 2.37 -2.24 1.88
N ARG A 23 3.18 -2.19 2.93
CA ARG A 23 4.05 -3.30 3.27
C ARG A 23 3.23 -4.56 3.55
N TYR A 24 2.16 -4.41 4.28
CA TYR A 24 1.28 -5.52 4.58
C TYR A 24 0.66 -6.09 3.31
N LEU A 25 0.16 -5.22 2.45
CA LEU A 25 -0.51 -5.64 1.23
C LEU A 25 0.46 -6.25 0.22
N ARG A 26 1.68 -5.73 0.16
CA ARG A 26 2.67 -6.26 -0.79
C ARG A 26 3.05 -7.69 -0.49
N GLN A 27 2.88 -8.13 0.74
CA GLN A 27 3.15 -9.52 1.09
C GLN A 27 1.99 -10.43 0.68
N ARG A 28 0.89 -9.84 0.23
CA ARG A 28 -0.31 -10.58 -0.15
C ARG A 28 -0.85 -10.10 -1.49
N PRO A 29 -0.02 -10.19 -2.55
CA PRO A 29 -0.45 -9.66 -3.85
C PRO A 29 -1.68 -10.41 -4.35
N GLY A 30 -2.63 -9.65 -4.86
CA GLY A 30 -3.87 -10.23 -5.38
C GLY A 30 -4.89 -10.64 -4.35
N GLU A 31 -4.53 -10.61 -3.07
CA GLU A 31 -5.47 -10.98 -2.02
C GLU A 31 -6.36 -9.80 -1.66
N THR A 32 -7.58 -10.11 -1.32
CA THR A 32 -8.53 -9.12 -0.86
C THR A 32 -8.42 -9.01 0.66
N VAL A 33 -8.19 -7.80 1.13
CA VAL A 33 -8.03 -7.52 2.56
C VAL A 33 -9.17 -6.61 2.99
N SER A 34 -9.82 -6.94 4.10
CA SER A 34 -10.92 -6.10 4.56
C SER A 34 -10.40 -4.79 5.12
N LEU A 35 -11.24 -3.76 5.07
CA LEU A 35 -10.89 -2.47 5.63
C LEU A 35 -10.63 -2.60 7.13
N GLU A 36 -11.39 -3.45 7.80
CA GLU A 36 -11.21 -3.67 9.23
C GLU A 36 -9.82 -4.21 9.53
N THR A 37 -9.36 -5.16 8.74
CA THR A 37 -8.03 -5.71 8.90
C THR A 37 -6.97 -4.62 8.66
N ALA A 38 -7.18 -3.79 7.66
CA ALA A 38 -6.24 -2.71 7.36
C ALA A 38 -6.15 -1.73 8.52
N ILE A 39 -7.29 -1.41 9.14
CA ILE A 39 -7.31 -0.54 10.30
C ILE A 39 -6.50 -1.14 11.44
N ASP A 40 -6.70 -2.44 11.69
CA ASP A 40 -5.97 -3.12 12.76
C ASP A 40 -4.47 -3.11 12.50
N VAL A 41 -4.06 -3.37 11.26
CA VAL A 41 -2.65 -3.39 10.90
C VAL A 41 -2.01 -2.04 11.16
N VAL A 42 -2.66 -0.98 10.75
CA VAL A 42 -2.12 0.36 10.92
C VAL A 42 -2.10 0.75 12.41
N ALA A 43 -3.19 0.48 13.12
CA ALA A 43 -3.26 0.84 14.53
C ALA A 43 -2.23 0.10 15.35
N ASP A 44 -2.05 -1.19 15.06
CA ASP A 44 -1.11 -2.02 15.83
C ASP A 44 0.34 -1.63 15.58
N SER A 45 0.62 -0.91 14.50
CA SER A 45 1.98 -0.52 14.19
C SER A 45 2.46 0.66 15.01
N GLU A 46 1.58 1.31 15.75
CA GLU A 46 1.94 2.53 16.48
C GLU A 46 2.29 2.21 17.91
N THR A 47 3.34 2.86 18.40
CA THR A 47 3.83 2.63 19.74
C THR A 47 2.80 2.99 20.79
N ASP A 48 2.07 4.04 20.54
CA ASP A 48 1.01 4.51 21.41
C ASP A 48 -0.26 4.45 20.58
N PRO A 49 -0.92 3.29 20.53
CA PRO A 49 -2.00 3.09 19.56
C PRO A 49 -3.10 4.12 19.69
N PRO A 50 -3.48 4.72 18.59
CA PRO A 50 -4.57 5.68 18.62
C PRO A 50 -5.90 4.96 18.67
N ASP A 51 -6.95 5.73 18.85
CA ASP A 51 -8.30 5.23 18.76
C ASP A 51 -8.53 4.66 17.36
N LYS A 52 -8.97 3.42 17.29
CA LYS A 52 -9.18 2.77 16.00
C LYS A 52 -10.22 3.49 15.16
N HIS A 53 -11.16 4.16 15.79
CA HIS A 53 -12.15 4.94 15.06
C HIS A 53 -11.47 6.08 14.29
N SER A 54 -10.51 6.74 14.93
CA SER A 54 -9.76 7.81 14.27
C SER A 54 -8.91 7.27 13.13
N VAL A 55 -8.32 6.10 13.32
CA VAL A 55 -7.52 5.47 12.27
C VAL A 55 -8.42 5.13 11.10
N ALA A 56 -9.62 4.61 11.38
CA ALA A 56 -10.56 4.24 10.33
C ALA A 56 -10.95 5.45 9.49
N ILE A 57 -11.27 6.57 10.14
CA ILE A 57 -11.65 7.78 9.44
C ILE A 57 -10.50 8.28 8.59
N ASP A 58 -9.29 8.29 9.15
CA ASP A 58 -8.11 8.75 8.46
C ASP A 58 -7.81 7.88 7.23
N LEU A 59 -7.90 6.56 7.39
CA LEU A 59 -7.68 5.66 6.27
C LEU A 59 -8.70 5.87 5.18
N TYR A 60 -9.96 5.91 5.54
CA TYR A 60 -11.02 5.99 4.56
C TYR A 60 -11.01 7.30 3.79
N HIS A 61 -10.80 8.42 4.48
CA HIS A 61 -10.93 9.72 3.87
C HIS A 61 -9.64 10.30 3.32
N LYS A 62 -8.50 9.82 3.78
CA LYS A 62 -7.23 10.37 3.37
C LYS A 62 -6.33 9.36 2.67
N HIS A 63 -6.03 8.26 3.34
CA HIS A 63 -5.00 7.34 2.85
C HIS A 63 -5.44 6.49 1.68
N LEU A 64 -6.61 5.90 1.75
CA LEU A 64 -7.09 5.09 0.64
C LEU A 64 -7.26 5.90 -0.65
N PRO A 65 -7.83 7.12 -0.60
CA PRO A 65 -7.91 7.92 -1.82
C PRO A 65 -6.54 8.23 -2.41
N VAL A 66 -5.55 8.52 -1.58
CA VAL A 66 -4.21 8.82 -2.08
C VAL A 66 -3.60 7.59 -2.75
N LEU A 67 -3.77 6.42 -2.11
CA LEU A 67 -3.20 5.18 -2.66
C LEU A 67 -3.90 4.75 -3.94
N THR A 68 -5.22 4.89 -4.00
CA THR A 68 -5.94 4.52 -5.21
C THR A 68 -5.65 5.49 -6.35
N ASP A 69 -5.52 6.77 -6.04
CA ASP A 69 -5.20 7.76 -7.06
C ASP A 69 -3.81 7.51 -7.65
N ALA A 70 -2.90 7.02 -6.84
CA ALA A 70 -1.56 6.69 -7.30
C ALA A 70 -1.52 5.36 -8.06
N GLY A 71 -2.62 4.63 -8.09
CA GLY A 71 -2.68 3.35 -8.80
C GLY A 71 -2.01 2.21 -8.07
N LEU A 72 -1.79 2.35 -6.77
CA LEU A 72 -1.10 1.32 -6.01
C LEU A 72 -2.03 0.26 -5.46
N ILE A 73 -3.28 0.61 -5.23
CA ILE A 73 -4.27 -0.34 -4.71
C ILE A 73 -5.60 -0.15 -5.42
N THR A 74 -6.47 -1.14 -5.24
CA THR A 74 -7.87 -1.05 -5.64
C THR A 74 -8.70 -1.11 -4.36
N PHE A 75 -9.68 -0.23 -4.23
CA PHE A 75 -10.57 -0.22 -3.08
C PHE A 75 -12.01 -0.38 -3.55
N ASP A 76 -12.68 -1.41 -3.00
CA ASP A 76 -14.09 -1.66 -3.29
C ASP A 76 -14.90 -1.08 -2.14
N SER A 77 -15.57 0.05 -2.38
CA SER A 77 -16.30 0.73 -1.32
C SER A 77 -17.58 0.03 -0.93
N GLU A 78 -18.10 -0.84 -1.77
CA GLU A 78 -19.30 -1.58 -1.42
C GLU A 78 -19.00 -2.72 -0.46
N ARG A 79 -17.87 -3.38 -0.68
CA ARG A 79 -17.46 -4.50 0.14
C ARG A 79 -16.47 -4.12 1.21
N LEU A 80 -15.97 -2.90 1.15
CA LEU A 80 -14.96 -2.38 2.06
C LEU A 80 -13.75 -3.27 2.07
N THR A 81 -13.21 -3.54 0.87
CA THR A 81 -12.05 -4.38 0.69
C THR A 81 -10.98 -3.69 -0.14
N ILE A 82 -9.74 -4.07 0.11
CA ILE A 82 -8.57 -3.47 -0.50
C ILE A 82 -7.75 -4.56 -1.15
N ARG A 83 -7.16 -4.27 -2.31
CA ARG A 83 -6.30 -5.22 -2.97
C ARG A 83 -5.11 -4.50 -3.58
N TYR A 84 -3.94 -5.10 -3.45
CA TYR A 84 -2.72 -4.60 -4.05
C TYR A 84 -2.38 -5.48 -5.24
N ASP A 85 -2.35 -4.88 -6.43
CA ASP A 85 -2.00 -5.60 -7.64
C ASP A 85 -0.68 -5.04 -8.14
N PRO A 86 0.41 -5.79 -8.01
CA PRO A 86 1.70 -5.28 -8.44
C PRO A 86 1.74 -5.08 -9.94
N ARG A 87 2.48 -4.07 -10.36
CA ARG A 87 2.66 -3.76 -11.77
C ARG A 87 4.14 -3.82 -12.08
N ASP A 88 4.44 -4.12 -13.31
CA ASP A 88 5.83 -4.18 -13.74
C ASP A 88 6.53 -2.85 -13.59
N ASP A 89 5.81 -1.75 -13.78
CA ASP A 89 6.39 -0.42 -13.69
C ASP A 89 6.18 0.24 -12.33
N ASP A 90 5.71 -0.52 -11.36
CA ASP A 90 5.46 0.01 -10.02
C ASP A 90 6.79 0.30 -9.34
N PRO A 91 7.08 1.54 -9.00
CA PRO A 91 8.34 1.89 -8.35
C PRO A 91 8.60 1.12 -7.06
N LEU A 92 7.55 0.77 -6.32
CA LEU A 92 7.72 0.00 -5.11
C LEU A 92 8.21 -1.40 -5.40
N THR A 93 7.68 -1.99 -6.46
CA THR A 93 8.09 -3.33 -6.86
C THR A 93 9.48 -3.31 -7.44
N VAL A 94 9.74 -2.34 -8.30
CA VAL A 94 11.02 -2.24 -8.96
C VAL A 94 12.13 -1.96 -7.95
N GLY A 95 11.83 -1.19 -6.93
CA GLY A 95 12.84 -0.86 -5.95
C GLY A 95 13.10 -1.95 -4.93
N ASP A 96 12.42 -3.06 -5.03
CA ASP A 96 12.59 -4.14 -4.08
C ASP A 96 13.86 -4.89 -4.40
N ASP A 97 14.82 -4.85 -3.51
CA ASP A 97 16.09 -5.49 -3.73
C ASP A 97 15.99 -6.99 -3.86
N SER A 98 15.07 -7.59 -3.19
CA SER A 98 14.95 -9.02 -3.29
C SER A 98 14.62 -9.42 -4.71
N ARG A 99 13.89 -8.58 -5.40
CA ARG A 99 13.59 -8.86 -6.78
C ARG A 99 14.84 -8.80 -7.64
N LEU A 100 15.70 -7.84 -7.36
CA LEU A 100 16.94 -7.72 -8.08
C LEU A 100 17.87 -8.88 -7.80
N GLU A 101 17.87 -9.33 -6.60
CA GLU A 101 18.71 -10.43 -6.21
C GLU A 101 18.31 -11.72 -6.90
N GLN A 102 17.04 -11.86 -7.18
CA GLN A 102 16.59 -13.03 -7.84
C GLN A 102 17.00 -13.08 -9.29
N VAL A 103 17.15 -11.93 -9.86
CA VAL A 103 17.48 -11.86 -11.24
C VAL A 103 18.81 -12.48 -11.55
N PRO A 104 19.78 -12.14 -10.82
CA PRO A 104 21.07 -12.60 -11.18
C PRO A 104 21.21 -13.99 -10.92
N THR A 105 20.54 -14.33 -10.20
CA THR A 105 20.78 -15.54 -10.01
C THR A 105 20.50 -16.29 -11.05
N SER A 106 20.28 -15.84 -11.35
CA SER A 106 20.22 -16.43 -12.18
C SER A 106 20.66 -16.37 -13.03
N SER A 107 20.77 -16.04 -12.93
CA SER A 107 21.14 -15.99 -13.66
C SER A 107 21.86 -16.15 -13.99
N GLU A 108 21.81 -15.98 -13.69
CA GLU A 108 22.46 -16.06 -14.09
C GLU A 108 22.78 -16.42 -14.58
#